data_450e50719a6d518bb112e6a8728888ee
#
_entry.id   450e50719a6d518bb112e6a8728888ee
#
_cell.length_a   1.000
_cell.length_b   1.000
_cell.length_c   1.000
_cell.angle_alpha   90.00
_cell.angle_beta   90.00
_cell.angle_gamma   90.00
#
_symmetry.space_group_name_H-M   'P 1'
#
loop_
_entity.id
_entity.type
_entity.pdbx_description
1 polymer ?
#
loop_
_entity_poly.entity_id
_entity_poly.type
_entity_poly.pdbx_seq_one_letter_code
_entity_poly.pdbx_strand_id
1 'polypeptide(L)'
;MPEEGNNILKFVNHHKQMRVPFIIYADIEALNIPVEGCAGDPHKSYTQQIAKQVPCSYCYVVVRSDGVTKTPVLYRGENPVEHFLKNLQTELSEINEIFRKPVDMIITANDYRAFTDATFAARHSMMTGCAITATSRESIVGQLTMRVT
;
A
#
# COMPACT_ATOMS: atom_id res chain seq x y z
N MET A 1 4.57 -17.61 20.93
CA MET A 1 3.57 -18.04 19.92
C MET A 1 2.22 -17.49 20.39
N PRO A 2 1.39 -16.91 19.49
CA PRO A 2 0.04 -16.50 19.87
C PRO A 2 -0.75 -17.72 20.33
N GLU A 3 -1.55 -17.56 21.37
CA GLU A 3 -2.42 -18.63 21.89
C GLU A 3 -3.62 -18.83 20.97
N GLU A 4 -4.20 -20.04 20.98
CA GLU A 4 -5.39 -20.36 20.20
C GLU A 4 -6.55 -19.44 20.62
N GLY A 5 -7.17 -18.77 19.66
CA GLY A 5 -8.19 -17.73 19.89
C GLY A 5 -7.65 -16.29 19.93
N ASN A 6 -6.34 -16.06 20.09
CA ASN A 6 -5.70 -14.75 20.08
C ASN A 6 -4.76 -14.56 18.86
N ASN A 7 -4.90 -15.41 17.87
CA ASN A 7 -4.13 -15.43 16.62
C ASN A 7 -4.83 -14.71 15.46
N ILE A 8 -5.99 -14.10 15.72
CA ILE A 8 -6.78 -13.40 14.69
C ILE A 8 -6.59 -11.89 14.85
N LEU A 9 -6.00 -11.28 13.85
CA LEU A 9 -5.89 -9.83 13.76
C LEU A 9 -7.24 -9.26 13.29
N LYS A 10 -7.94 -8.55 14.20
CA LYS A 10 -9.21 -7.88 13.85
C LYS A 10 -8.92 -6.48 13.36
N PHE A 11 -9.24 -6.21 12.10
CA PHE A 11 -9.19 -4.85 11.56
C PHE A 11 -10.45 -4.08 11.98
N VAL A 12 -10.23 -2.94 12.61
CA VAL A 12 -11.30 -2.02 13.03
C VAL A 12 -11.32 -0.85 12.05
N ASN A 13 -12.50 -0.28 11.82
CA ASN A 13 -12.66 0.88 10.93
C ASN A 13 -12.41 0.63 9.43
N HIS A 14 -12.80 -0.51 8.91
CA HIS A 14 -12.75 -0.82 7.46
C HIS A 14 -13.36 0.29 6.58
N HIS A 15 -14.39 0.98 7.08
CA HIS A 15 -15.03 2.10 6.39
C HIS A 15 -14.14 3.33 6.17
N LYS A 16 -12.99 3.40 6.86
CA LYS A 16 -11.99 4.47 6.70
C LYS A 16 -10.87 4.11 5.72
N GLN A 17 -10.93 2.92 5.11
CA GLN A 17 -9.94 2.51 4.12
C GLN A 17 -10.07 3.39 2.88
N MET A 18 -8.95 3.96 2.46
CA MET A 18 -8.82 4.65 1.18
C MET A 18 -7.92 3.82 0.26
N ARG A 19 -8.30 3.69 -0.99
CA ARG A 19 -7.45 3.04 -1.99
C ARG A 19 -6.25 3.94 -2.28
N VAL A 20 -5.07 3.38 -2.14
CA VAL A 20 -3.83 4.07 -2.52
C VAL A 20 -3.74 4.04 -4.05
N PRO A 21 -3.54 5.19 -4.73
CA PRO A 21 -3.53 5.26 -6.20
C PRO A 21 -2.38 4.48 -6.84
N PHE A 22 -1.23 4.40 -6.17
CA PHE A 22 -0.07 3.63 -6.60
C PHE A 22 0.50 2.84 -5.44
N ILE A 23 0.90 1.60 -5.70
CA ILE A 23 1.60 0.73 -4.76
C ILE A 23 2.86 0.21 -5.44
N ILE A 24 4.00 0.31 -4.79
CA ILE A 24 5.24 -0.28 -5.25
C ILE A 24 5.54 -1.48 -4.36
N TYR A 25 5.49 -2.68 -4.94
CA TYR A 25 5.94 -3.89 -4.29
C TYR A 25 7.40 -4.10 -4.62
N ALA A 26 8.26 -4.19 -3.63
CA ALA A 26 9.69 -4.37 -3.82
C ALA A 26 10.24 -5.42 -2.87
N ASP A 27 11.22 -6.17 -3.36
CA ASP A 27 11.95 -7.16 -2.60
C ASP A 27 13.44 -7.06 -2.92
N ILE A 28 14.29 -7.26 -1.91
CA ILE A 28 15.75 -7.18 -2.01
C ILE A 28 16.34 -8.49 -1.52
N GLU A 29 17.07 -9.17 -2.39
CA GLU A 29 17.81 -10.37 -2.06
C GLU A 29 19.21 -10.06 -1.56
N ALA A 30 19.65 -10.78 -0.54
CA ALA A 30 20.95 -10.61 0.05
C ALA A 30 21.68 -11.95 0.26
N LEU A 31 22.99 -11.94 0.07
CA LEU A 31 23.87 -13.05 0.39
C LEU A 31 24.28 -12.97 1.87
N ASN A 32 24.19 -14.08 2.57
CA ASN A 32 24.72 -14.23 3.92
C ASN A 32 26.21 -14.64 3.84
N ILE A 33 27.08 -13.67 4.06
CA ILE A 33 28.52 -13.93 4.09
C ILE A 33 28.94 -14.22 5.54
N PRO A 34 29.49 -15.41 5.83
CA PRO A 34 29.99 -15.74 7.16
C PRO A 34 31.06 -14.72 7.61
N VAL A 35 31.00 -14.33 8.85
CA VAL A 35 32.01 -13.44 9.47
C VAL A 35 32.71 -14.23 10.54
N GLU A 36 34.05 -14.34 10.42
CA GLU A 36 34.89 -14.89 11.49
C GLU A 36 35.01 -13.84 12.60
N GLY A 37 34.35 -14.09 13.71
CA GLY A 37 34.39 -13.24 14.90
C GLY A 37 35.24 -13.84 15.99
N CYS A 38 35.77 -13.03 16.90
CA CYS A 38 36.41 -13.51 18.12
C CYS A 38 35.37 -14.23 19.01
N ALA A 39 35.80 -15.31 19.66
CA ALA A 39 34.99 -15.95 20.69
C ALA A 39 34.68 -14.96 21.81
N GLY A 40 33.39 -14.91 22.22
CA GLY A 40 32.99 -14.04 23.33
C GLY A 40 33.52 -14.50 24.66
N ASP A 41 33.62 -13.60 25.63
CA ASP A 41 33.95 -13.91 27.01
C ASP A 41 32.78 -14.66 27.66
N PRO A 42 32.94 -15.92 28.13
CA PRO A 42 31.86 -16.70 28.72
C PRO A 42 31.30 -16.11 30.00
N HIS A 43 32.02 -15.17 30.65
CA HIS A 43 31.58 -14.50 31.90
C HIS A 43 30.86 -13.18 31.64
N LYS A 44 30.69 -12.74 30.38
CA LYS A 44 30.01 -11.50 30.03
C LYS A 44 28.94 -11.75 28.99
N SER A 45 27.85 -10.99 29.09
CA SER A 45 26.86 -10.95 28.01
C SER A 45 27.49 -10.31 26.77
N TYR A 46 27.42 -11.00 25.60
CA TYR A 46 27.95 -10.50 24.35
C TYR A 46 27.04 -10.87 23.19
N THR A 47 27.14 -10.09 22.12
CA THR A 47 26.49 -10.37 20.85
C THR A 47 27.56 -10.78 19.85
N GLN A 48 27.42 -11.95 19.25
CA GLN A 48 28.33 -12.42 18.20
C GLN A 48 27.71 -12.26 16.84
N GLN A 49 28.39 -11.56 15.96
CA GLN A 49 28.00 -11.47 14.56
C GLN A 49 28.49 -12.73 13.84
N ILE A 50 27.54 -13.55 13.35
CA ILE A 50 27.83 -14.83 12.67
C ILE A 50 27.84 -14.68 11.14
N ALA A 51 27.11 -13.70 10.60
CA ALA A 51 27.06 -13.42 9.18
C ALA A 51 26.77 -11.95 8.91
N LYS A 52 27.20 -11.49 7.75
CA LYS A 52 26.87 -10.18 7.19
C LYS A 52 25.98 -10.39 5.96
N GLN A 53 24.84 -9.70 5.94
CA GLN A 53 23.97 -9.68 4.76
C GLN A 53 24.47 -8.63 3.77
N VAL A 54 24.76 -9.08 2.54
CA VAL A 54 25.20 -8.21 1.45
C VAL A 54 24.16 -8.28 0.34
N PRO A 55 23.46 -7.16 0.05
CA PRO A 55 22.47 -7.11 -1.03
C PRO A 55 23.12 -7.47 -2.38
N CYS A 56 22.45 -8.31 -3.17
CA CYS A 56 22.96 -8.78 -4.46
C CYS A 56 22.00 -8.56 -5.62
N SER A 57 20.72 -8.44 -5.35
CA SER A 57 19.69 -8.18 -6.36
C SER A 57 18.45 -7.54 -5.76
N TYR A 58 17.60 -6.97 -6.60
CA TYR A 58 16.26 -6.54 -6.22
C TYR A 58 15.28 -6.77 -7.37
N CYS A 59 14.00 -6.81 -7.01
CA CYS A 59 12.89 -6.76 -7.94
C CYS A 59 11.83 -5.80 -7.40
N TYR A 60 11.22 -5.02 -8.27
CA TYR A 60 10.02 -4.27 -7.91
C TYR A 60 9.00 -4.22 -9.03
N VAL A 61 7.76 -3.95 -8.67
CA VAL A 61 6.64 -3.74 -9.58
C VAL A 61 5.76 -2.61 -9.08
N VAL A 62 5.30 -1.76 -10.00
CA VAL A 62 4.37 -0.67 -9.71
C VAL A 62 2.97 -1.08 -10.12
N VAL A 63 2.03 -1.02 -9.20
CA VAL A 63 0.62 -1.35 -9.42
C VAL A 63 -0.24 -0.12 -9.16
N ARG A 64 -1.12 0.21 -10.09
CA ARG A 64 -2.09 1.31 -9.98
C ARG A 64 -3.42 0.81 -9.43
N SER A 65 -4.18 1.70 -8.81
CA SER A 65 -5.50 1.38 -8.26
C SER A 65 -6.54 0.95 -9.30
N ASP A 66 -6.33 1.28 -10.58
CA ASP A 66 -7.14 0.83 -11.72
C ASP A 66 -6.80 -0.59 -12.19
N GLY A 67 -5.85 -1.27 -11.55
CA GLY A 67 -5.39 -2.62 -11.89
C GLY A 67 -4.28 -2.67 -12.95
N VAL A 68 -3.88 -1.53 -13.49
CA VAL A 68 -2.74 -1.47 -14.42
C VAL A 68 -1.45 -1.74 -13.66
N THR A 69 -0.67 -2.70 -14.15
CA THR A 69 0.61 -3.09 -13.58
C THR A 69 1.73 -2.78 -14.57
N LYS A 70 2.76 -2.06 -14.13
CA LYS A 70 3.98 -1.88 -14.93
C LYS A 70 4.74 -3.20 -15.02
N THR A 71 5.57 -3.33 -16.05
CA THR A 71 6.50 -4.46 -16.17
C THR A 71 7.43 -4.52 -14.96
N PRO A 72 7.58 -5.68 -14.28
CA PRO A 72 8.51 -5.82 -13.18
C PRO A 72 9.94 -5.47 -13.59
N VAL A 73 10.64 -4.75 -12.71
CA VAL A 73 12.05 -4.40 -12.89
C VAL A 73 12.89 -5.31 -12.02
N LEU A 74 13.78 -6.08 -12.63
CA LEU A 74 14.74 -6.95 -11.96
C LEU A 74 16.15 -6.44 -12.23
N TYR A 75 16.96 -6.36 -11.18
CA TYR A 75 18.38 -6.02 -11.25
C TYR A 75 19.24 -7.00 -10.43
N ARG A 76 20.36 -7.40 -11.01
CA ARG A 76 21.41 -8.16 -10.33
C ARG A 76 22.77 -7.54 -10.68
N GLY A 77 23.56 -7.24 -9.67
CA GLY A 77 24.86 -6.64 -9.91
C GLY A 77 25.43 -5.93 -8.68
N GLU A 78 26.39 -5.06 -8.93
CA GLU A 78 27.03 -4.28 -7.90
C GLU A 78 26.09 -3.14 -7.42
N ASN A 79 26.18 -2.83 -6.13
CA ASN A 79 25.42 -1.75 -5.50
C ASN A 79 23.90 -1.76 -5.79
N PRO A 80 23.21 -2.90 -5.61
CA PRO A 80 21.80 -3.03 -5.99
C PRO A 80 20.90 -2.05 -5.24
N VAL A 81 21.22 -1.68 -4.02
CA VAL A 81 20.45 -0.73 -3.21
C VAL A 81 20.51 0.68 -3.81
N GLU A 82 21.70 1.14 -4.21
CA GLU A 82 21.85 2.45 -4.85
C GLU A 82 21.12 2.49 -6.18
N HIS A 83 21.25 1.43 -6.97
CA HIS A 83 20.55 1.30 -8.25
C HIS A 83 19.02 1.27 -8.06
N PHE A 84 18.51 0.56 -7.05
CA PHE A 84 17.10 0.56 -6.67
C PHE A 84 16.61 1.96 -6.33
N LEU A 85 17.33 2.72 -5.50
CA LEU A 85 16.94 4.06 -5.08
C LEU A 85 16.89 5.03 -6.27
N LYS A 86 17.82 4.93 -7.22
CA LYS A 86 17.80 5.73 -8.46
C LYS A 86 16.57 5.43 -9.31
N ASN A 87 16.25 4.15 -9.50
CA ASN A 87 15.07 3.75 -10.26
C ASN A 87 13.78 4.18 -9.54
N LEU A 88 13.72 4.01 -8.23
CA LEU A 88 12.59 4.46 -7.42
C LEU A 88 12.36 5.96 -7.53
N GLN A 89 13.42 6.77 -7.55
CA GLN A 89 13.33 8.21 -7.74
C GLN A 89 12.74 8.58 -9.12
N THR A 90 13.10 7.82 -10.16
CA THR A 90 12.52 7.98 -11.51
C THR A 90 11.02 7.66 -11.51
N GLU A 91 10.63 6.51 -10.91
CA GLU A 91 9.22 6.11 -10.78
C GLU A 91 8.41 7.15 -10.00
N LEU A 92 8.95 7.66 -8.89
CA LEU A 92 8.27 8.69 -8.10
C LEU A 92 8.11 9.99 -8.87
N SER A 93 9.07 10.34 -9.73
CA SER A 93 8.98 11.53 -10.60
C SER A 93 7.85 11.36 -11.62
N GLU A 94 7.74 10.20 -12.26
CA GLU A 94 6.65 9.89 -13.19
C GLU A 94 5.28 9.91 -12.49
N ILE A 95 5.17 9.30 -11.32
CA ILE A 95 3.94 9.31 -10.51
C ILE A 95 3.56 10.74 -10.14
N ASN A 96 4.53 11.56 -9.74
CA ASN A 96 4.30 12.96 -9.38
C ASN A 96 3.80 13.79 -10.57
N GLU A 97 4.31 13.54 -11.79
CA GLU A 97 3.78 14.17 -13.00
C GLU A 97 2.31 13.82 -13.28
N ILE A 98 1.90 12.58 -12.96
CA ILE A 98 0.48 12.18 -13.05
C ILE A 98 -0.36 12.98 -12.05
N PHE A 99 0.09 13.14 -10.80
CA PHE A 99 -0.61 13.92 -9.79
C PHE A 99 -0.65 15.42 -10.09
N ARG A 100 0.34 15.95 -10.81
CA ARG A 100 0.36 17.36 -11.22
C ARG A 100 -0.62 17.70 -12.35
N LYS A 101 -1.13 16.69 -13.04
CA LYS A 101 -2.14 16.84 -14.11
C LYS A 101 -3.50 16.41 -13.56
N PRO A 102 -4.19 17.25 -12.77
CA PRO A 102 -5.52 16.91 -12.29
C PRO A 102 -6.45 16.70 -13.48
N VAL A 103 -7.18 15.61 -13.47
CA VAL A 103 -8.27 15.38 -14.41
C VAL A 103 -9.52 15.89 -13.75
N ASP A 104 -10.26 16.75 -14.44
CA ASP A 104 -11.53 17.28 -13.94
C ASP A 104 -12.48 16.11 -13.66
N MET A 105 -13.10 16.15 -12.49
CA MET A 105 -14.09 15.15 -12.11
C MET A 105 -15.34 15.36 -12.96
N ILE A 106 -15.64 14.40 -13.83
CA ILE A 106 -16.88 14.41 -14.61
C ILE A 106 -18.00 13.89 -13.71
N ILE A 107 -18.80 14.81 -13.19
CA ILE A 107 -20.00 14.49 -12.42
C ILE A 107 -21.19 14.55 -13.38
N THR A 108 -21.86 13.42 -13.57
CA THR A 108 -23.11 13.37 -14.33
C THR A 108 -24.28 13.86 -13.47
N ALA A 109 -25.37 14.28 -14.13
CA ALA A 109 -26.60 14.66 -13.42
C ALA A 109 -27.16 13.52 -12.55
N ASN A 110 -26.90 12.26 -12.94
CA ASN A 110 -27.31 11.08 -12.18
C ASN A 110 -26.46 10.90 -10.92
N ASP A 111 -25.14 11.16 -11.02
CA ASP A 111 -24.23 11.10 -9.86
C ASP A 111 -24.61 12.14 -8.83
N TYR A 112 -24.96 13.35 -9.29
CA TYR A 112 -25.41 14.43 -8.43
C TYR A 112 -26.73 14.08 -7.72
N ARG A 113 -27.69 13.49 -8.43
CA ARG A 113 -28.95 13.02 -7.82
C ARG A 113 -28.69 11.93 -6.78
N ALA A 114 -27.90 10.91 -7.12
CA ALA A 114 -27.55 9.83 -6.20
C ALA A 114 -26.87 10.36 -4.92
N PHE A 115 -26.00 11.35 -5.05
CA PHE A 115 -25.37 11.99 -3.90
C PHE A 115 -26.39 12.76 -3.05
N THR A 116 -27.29 13.51 -3.68
CA THR A 116 -28.33 14.30 -2.98
C THR A 116 -29.28 13.38 -2.25
N ASP A 117 -29.74 12.31 -2.90
CA ASP A 117 -30.66 11.32 -2.31
C ASP A 117 -30.02 10.59 -1.13
N ALA A 118 -28.77 10.21 -1.26
CA ALA A 118 -28.00 9.58 -0.17
C ALA A 118 -27.81 10.51 1.03
N THR A 119 -27.54 11.79 0.77
CA THR A 119 -27.35 12.79 1.83
C THR A 119 -28.68 13.07 2.54
N PHE A 120 -29.77 13.12 1.80
CA PHE A 120 -31.12 13.30 2.35
C PHE A 120 -31.54 12.09 3.18
N ALA A 121 -31.33 10.87 2.68
CA ALA A 121 -31.61 9.62 3.40
C ALA A 121 -30.78 9.51 4.69
N ALA A 122 -29.50 9.89 4.66
CA ALA A 122 -28.63 9.92 5.85
C ALA A 122 -29.13 10.93 6.90
N ARG A 123 -29.57 12.12 6.49
CA ARG A 123 -30.17 13.11 7.40
C ARG A 123 -31.48 12.62 8.00
N HIS A 124 -32.34 12.01 7.19
CA HIS A 124 -33.62 11.49 7.64
C HIS A 124 -33.43 10.33 8.64
N SER A 125 -32.47 9.45 8.40
CA SER A 125 -32.14 8.34 9.31
C SER A 125 -31.58 8.84 10.66
N MET A 126 -30.80 9.94 10.67
CA MET A 126 -30.34 10.56 11.91
C MET A 126 -31.50 11.16 12.73
N MET A 127 -32.54 11.70 12.06
CA MET A 127 -33.69 12.29 12.73
C MET A 127 -34.70 11.24 13.22
N THR A 128 -34.82 10.11 12.55
CA THR A 128 -35.80 9.05 12.86
C THR A 128 -35.25 7.90 13.68
N GLY A 129 -33.93 7.88 13.96
CA GLY A 129 -33.29 6.79 14.70
C GLY A 129 -33.27 5.43 13.98
N CYS A 130 -33.69 5.36 12.70
CA CYS A 130 -33.64 4.17 11.88
C CYS A 130 -32.20 3.93 11.34
N ALA A 131 -31.67 2.73 11.59
CA ALA A 131 -30.38 2.32 11.04
C ALA A 131 -30.45 2.18 9.52
N ILE A 132 -29.63 2.95 8.79
CA ILE A 132 -29.42 2.71 7.35
C ILE A 132 -28.66 1.40 7.21
N THR A 133 -29.22 0.44 6.51
CA THR A 133 -28.54 -0.81 6.20
C THR A 133 -27.30 -0.54 5.33
N ALA A 134 -26.22 -1.26 5.60
CA ALA A 134 -24.87 -1.06 4.99
C ALA A 134 -24.86 -1.11 3.45
N THR A 135 -25.87 -1.69 2.82
CA THR A 135 -25.99 -1.85 1.36
C THR A 135 -25.98 -0.52 0.59
N SER A 136 -26.52 0.57 1.18
CA SER A 136 -26.55 1.89 0.52
C SER A 136 -25.19 2.61 0.55
N ARG A 137 -24.31 2.26 1.50
CA ARG A 137 -22.98 2.88 1.62
C ARG A 137 -21.95 2.31 0.64
N GLU A 138 -22.02 1.01 0.35
CA GLU A 138 -21.11 0.36 -0.61
C GLU A 138 -21.35 0.85 -2.05
N SER A 139 -22.57 1.13 -2.40
CA SER A 139 -22.94 1.64 -3.73
C SER A 139 -22.38 3.05 -3.98
N ILE A 140 -22.32 3.92 -2.98
CA ILE A 140 -21.84 5.30 -3.12
C ILE A 140 -20.30 5.35 -3.18
N VAL A 141 -19.62 4.56 -2.37
CA VAL A 141 -18.14 4.47 -2.39
C VAL A 141 -17.65 3.78 -3.67
N GLY A 142 -18.42 2.85 -4.22
CA GLY A 142 -18.12 2.19 -5.49
C GLY A 142 -18.28 3.08 -6.73
N GLN A 143 -19.15 4.08 -6.70
CA GLN A 143 -19.39 5.00 -7.83
C GLN A 143 -18.45 6.19 -7.84
N LEU A 144 -17.84 6.56 -6.72
CA LEU A 144 -16.78 7.58 -6.65
C LEU A 144 -15.39 7.05 -7.05
N THR A 145 -15.32 5.90 -7.68
CA THR A 145 -14.07 5.40 -8.27
C THR A 145 -13.78 6.26 -9.50
N MET A 146 -12.86 7.21 -9.38
CA MET A 146 -12.34 7.99 -10.51
C MET A 146 -11.97 7.03 -11.65
N ARG A 147 -12.71 7.07 -12.77
CA ARG A 147 -12.21 6.55 -14.03
C ARG A 147 -11.15 7.50 -14.52
N VAL A 148 -9.90 7.19 -14.28
CA VAL A 148 -8.80 7.74 -15.04
C VAL A 148 -8.78 6.97 -16.37
N THR A 149 -9.29 7.54 -17.40
CA THR A 149 -9.07 7.09 -18.78
C THR A 149 -7.75 7.64 -19.29
#